data_f5bddf3d3c635cf31f4c9cdc0bb6f975
#
_entry.id   f5bddf3d3c635cf31f4c9cdc0bb6f975
#
_cell.length_a   1.000
_cell.length_b   1.000
_cell.length_c   1.000
_cell.angle_alpha   90.00
_cell.angle_beta   90.00
_cell.angle_gamma   90.00
#
_symmetry.space_group_name_H-M   'P 1'
#
loop_
_entity.id
_entity.type
_entity.pdbx_description
1 polymer ?
#
loop_
_entity_poly.entity_id
_entity_poly.type
_entity_poly.pdbx_seq_one_letter_code
_entity_poly.pdbx_strand_id
1 'polypeptide(L)'
;MRTESVIRALADPTRLRIMRLLAHMELAVGELAQVLGQSQPRVSRHVAILCDSGLAERRREGSWIFLRQAVSAASARGLDAAVARLLETAEEEDQAFSARCAEDRRHLAAIRTAREKHASEYFARHAEEWDRLRALLSPAARVEDALLKALEPQPIGRLLDVGTGTGRIAELLAERAEHVVGLDRSPEMLRLARARLQNLPSDKWELAQGDFSALPFPPASFDTVVLHQVLHYATEPSFPLAEAARVCRPGGRIAIVDLAAHEREELRQRHAHARLGFTDEQFLEWLTAHGFAPAAPVTLPGHGLTTKVWVANRLPDRTAELVRTRKASHVAA
;
A
#
# COMPACT_ATOMS: atom_id res chain seq x y z
N MET A 1 17.01 13.00 -29.31
CA MET A 1 17.62 13.19 -27.95
C MET A 1 16.56 12.98 -26.88
N ARG A 2 16.89 12.43 -25.68
CA ARG A 2 15.91 12.19 -24.59
C ARG A 2 15.14 13.45 -24.21
N THR A 3 15.82 14.59 -24.04
CA THR A 3 15.20 15.86 -23.70
C THR A 3 14.14 16.31 -24.72
N GLU A 4 14.45 16.20 -26.00
CA GLU A 4 13.50 16.54 -27.07
C GLU A 4 12.26 15.64 -27.05
N SER A 5 12.46 14.34 -26.84
CA SER A 5 11.36 13.36 -26.71
C SER A 5 10.45 13.70 -25.53
N VAL A 6 11.02 14.04 -24.39
CA VAL A 6 10.27 14.46 -23.18
C VAL A 6 9.46 15.73 -23.44
N ILE A 7 10.06 16.78 -24.03
CA ILE A 7 9.38 18.03 -24.33
C ILE A 7 8.21 17.78 -25.30
N ARG A 8 8.43 17.02 -26.37
CA ARG A 8 7.36 16.65 -27.31
C ARG A 8 6.24 15.83 -26.65
N ALA A 9 6.61 14.92 -25.74
CA ALA A 9 5.62 14.16 -25.00
C ALA A 9 4.75 15.03 -24.11
N LEU A 10 5.29 16.07 -23.50
CA LEU A 10 4.55 17.01 -22.65
C LEU A 10 3.75 18.07 -23.43
N ALA A 11 3.98 18.26 -24.73
CA ALA A 11 3.29 19.25 -25.54
C ALA A 11 1.85 18.84 -25.94
N ASP A 12 1.07 18.31 -24.99
CA ASP A 12 -0.33 17.92 -25.19
C ASP A 12 -1.08 17.97 -23.85
N PRO A 13 -2.24 18.65 -23.79
CA PRO A 13 -2.97 18.82 -22.53
C PRO A 13 -3.41 17.52 -21.87
N THR A 14 -3.77 16.50 -22.67
CA THR A 14 -4.18 15.20 -22.11
C THR A 14 -3.00 14.50 -21.43
N ARG A 15 -1.80 14.57 -22.02
CA ARG A 15 -0.61 13.95 -21.45
C ARG A 15 -0.13 14.66 -20.17
N LEU A 16 -0.26 15.99 -20.10
CA LEU A 16 -0.02 16.74 -18.86
C LEU A 16 -0.95 16.28 -17.73
N ARG A 17 -2.26 16.14 -18.03
CA ARG A 17 -3.26 15.62 -17.07
C ARG A 17 -2.94 14.19 -16.63
N ILE A 18 -2.57 13.31 -17.56
CA ILE A 18 -2.16 11.93 -17.24
C ILE A 18 -0.96 11.96 -16.27
N MET A 19 0.06 12.75 -16.55
CA MET A 19 1.24 12.86 -15.68
C MET A 19 0.87 13.37 -14.28
N ARG A 20 -0.05 14.33 -14.16
CA ARG A 20 -0.54 14.81 -12.85
C ARG A 20 -1.34 13.75 -12.09
N LEU A 21 -2.14 12.93 -12.77
CA LEU A 21 -2.83 11.80 -12.16
C LEU A 21 -1.84 10.73 -11.68
N LEU A 22 -0.86 10.38 -12.51
CA LEU A 22 0.17 9.37 -12.18
C LEU A 22 1.16 9.85 -11.09
N ALA A 23 1.24 11.15 -10.83
CA ALA A 23 2.02 11.67 -9.71
C ALA A 23 1.44 11.27 -8.35
N HIS A 24 0.14 10.97 -8.29
CA HIS A 24 -0.55 10.63 -7.05
C HIS A 24 -0.73 9.13 -6.84
N MET A 25 -0.82 8.35 -7.92
CA MET A 25 -1.05 6.90 -7.82
C MET A 25 -0.87 6.16 -9.15
N GLU A 26 -0.70 4.85 -9.06
CA GLU A 26 -0.79 3.97 -10.24
C GLU A 26 -2.23 3.83 -10.73
N LEU A 27 -2.45 3.93 -12.05
CA LEU A 27 -3.77 3.85 -12.67
C LEU A 27 -3.79 2.90 -13.85
N ALA A 28 -4.86 2.13 -13.97
CA ALA A 28 -5.08 1.34 -15.18
C ALA A 28 -5.51 2.23 -16.35
N VAL A 29 -5.19 1.81 -17.58
CA VAL A 29 -5.57 2.57 -18.79
C VAL A 29 -7.08 2.83 -18.86
N GLY A 30 -7.90 1.86 -18.44
CA GLY A 30 -9.35 2.00 -18.38
C GLY A 30 -9.81 3.07 -17.37
N GLU A 31 -9.13 3.18 -16.23
CA GLU A 31 -9.41 4.21 -15.22
C GLU A 31 -9.05 5.60 -15.73
N LEU A 32 -7.87 5.74 -16.35
CA LEU A 32 -7.49 6.99 -17.00
C LEU A 32 -8.51 7.42 -18.05
N ALA A 33 -9.05 6.48 -18.84
CA ALA A 33 -10.07 6.75 -19.83
C ALA A 33 -11.36 7.29 -19.18
N GLN A 34 -11.80 6.69 -18.08
CA GLN A 34 -12.96 7.13 -17.31
C GLN A 34 -12.75 8.52 -16.69
N VAL A 35 -11.62 8.73 -15.99
CA VAL A 35 -11.30 10.01 -15.36
C VAL A 35 -11.24 11.14 -16.37
N LEU A 36 -10.57 10.92 -17.50
CA LEU A 36 -10.37 11.93 -18.55
C LEU A 36 -11.61 12.16 -19.44
N GLY A 37 -12.64 11.32 -19.32
CA GLY A 37 -13.81 11.35 -20.20
C GLY A 37 -13.46 11.04 -21.66
N GLN A 38 -12.47 10.17 -21.91
CA GLN A 38 -11.98 9.84 -23.25
C GLN A 38 -12.08 8.33 -23.53
N SER A 39 -12.10 7.96 -24.81
CA SER A 39 -12.07 6.54 -25.19
C SER A 39 -10.74 5.88 -24.83
N GLN A 40 -10.79 4.63 -24.39
CA GLN A 40 -9.60 3.86 -24.03
C GLN A 40 -8.54 3.78 -25.15
N PRO A 41 -8.89 3.60 -26.44
CA PRO A 41 -7.91 3.63 -27.52
C PRO A 41 -7.18 4.98 -27.66
N ARG A 42 -7.86 6.09 -27.39
CA ARG A 42 -7.25 7.43 -27.42
C ARG A 42 -6.27 7.59 -26.26
N VAL A 43 -6.67 7.23 -25.05
CA VAL A 43 -5.80 7.28 -23.87
C VAL A 43 -4.60 6.36 -24.05
N SER A 44 -4.79 5.14 -24.60
CA SER A 44 -3.69 4.21 -24.89
C SER A 44 -2.61 4.79 -25.78
N ARG A 45 -2.98 5.64 -26.77
CA ARG A 45 -2.00 6.34 -27.63
C ARG A 45 -1.20 7.38 -26.85
N HIS A 46 -1.86 8.18 -26.01
CA HIS A 46 -1.17 9.16 -25.16
C HIS A 46 -0.20 8.47 -24.19
N VAL A 47 -0.65 7.36 -23.60
CA VAL A 47 0.17 6.51 -22.73
C VAL A 47 1.38 5.93 -23.47
N ALA A 48 1.21 5.45 -24.69
CA ALA A 48 2.32 4.95 -25.50
C ALA A 48 3.42 6.02 -25.64
N ILE A 49 3.04 7.25 -25.99
CA ILE A 49 4.00 8.37 -26.14
C ILE A 49 4.71 8.68 -24.83
N LEU A 50 4.00 8.66 -23.70
CA LEU A 50 4.61 8.88 -22.37
C LEU A 50 5.60 7.76 -22.00
N CYS A 51 5.26 6.51 -22.30
CA CYS A 51 6.17 5.38 -22.07
C CYS A 51 7.39 5.42 -22.99
N ASP A 52 7.21 5.72 -24.26
CA ASP A 52 8.30 5.79 -25.25
C ASP A 52 9.27 6.94 -24.92
N SER A 53 8.79 8.01 -24.28
CA SER A 53 9.63 9.11 -23.79
C SER A 53 10.31 8.84 -22.43
N GLY A 54 9.97 7.72 -21.78
CA GLY A 54 10.47 7.35 -20.45
C GLY A 54 9.86 8.16 -19.31
N LEU A 55 8.70 8.81 -19.51
CA LEU A 55 7.97 9.56 -18.47
C LEU A 55 7.02 8.69 -17.67
N ALA A 56 6.53 7.60 -18.26
CA ALA A 56 5.67 6.63 -17.61
C ALA A 56 6.15 5.21 -17.87
N GLU A 57 5.82 4.31 -16.98
CA GLU A 57 6.09 2.87 -17.09
C GLU A 57 4.81 2.07 -17.07
N ARG A 58 4.80 0.97 -17.83
CA ARG A 58 3.71 0.01 -17.84
C ARG A 58 4.05 -1.17 -16.94
N ARG A 59 3.11 -1.56 -16.10
CA ARG A 59 3.17 -2.80 -15.35
C ARG A 59 1.95 -3.65 -15.67
N ARG A 60 2.18 -4.84 -16.21
CA ARG A 60 1.11 -5.79 -16.44
C ARG A 60 0.79 -6.54 -15.16
N GLU A 61 -0.53 -6.67 -14.88
CA GLU A 61 -1.05 -7.45 -13.77
C GLU A 61 -2.31 -8.17 -14.26
N GLY A 62 -2.16 -9.44 -14.61
CA GLY A 62 -3.19 -10.22 -15.31
C GLY A 62 -3.60 -9.58 -16.63
N SER A 63 -4.89 -9.33 -16.80
CA SER A 63 -5.47 -8.63 -17.96
C SER A 63 -5.34 -7.10 -17.90
N TRP A 64 -4.88 -6.54 -16.78
CA TRP A 64 -4.77 -5.11 -16.57
C TRP A 64 -3.36 -4.60 -16.85
N ILE A 65 -3.30 -3.38 -17.37
CA ILE A 65 -2.05 -2.63 -17.54
C ILE A 65 -2.15 -1.40 -16.66
N PHE A 66 -1.39 -1.41 -15.58
CA PHE A 66 -1.20 -0.27 -14.71
C PHE A 66 -0.08 0.63 -15.23
N LEU A 67 -0.21 1.90 -14.94
CA LEU A 67 0.73 2.94 -15.32
C LEU A 67 1.20 3.65 -14.07
N ARG A 68 2.49 3.92 -14.00
CA ARG A 68 3.12 4.75 -12.97
C ARG A 68 4.04 5.76 -13.61
N GLN A 69 4.41 6.81 -12.89
CA GLN A 69 5.53 7.65 -13.32
C GLN A 69 6.82 6.82 -13.34
N ALA A 70 7.63 6.99 -14.37
CA ALA A 70 8.91 6.27 -14.51
C ALA A 70 9.93 6.66 -13.43
N VAL A 71 9.71 7.76 -12.73
CA VAL A 71 10.57 8.23 -11.63
C VAL A 71 9.70 8.76 -10.49
N SER A 72 9.96 8.21 -9.29
CA SER A 72 9.40 8.71 -8.04
C SER A 72 9.92 10.12 -7.74
N ALA A 73 9.05 10.97 -7.19
CA ALA A 73 9.42 12.29 -6.63
C ALA A 73 10.54 12.22 -5.55
N ALA A 74 10.84 11.01 -5.05
CA ALA A 74 11.95 10.77 -4.13
C ALA A 74 13.35 10.95 -4.76
N SER A 75 13.48 10.92 -6.10
CA SER A 75 14.74 11.23 -6.78
C SER A 75 14.89 12.72 -6.98
N ALA A 76 15.52 13.42 -6.04
CA ALA A 76 15.64 14.89 -6.01
C ALA A 76 16.43 15.50 -7.19
N ARG A 77 16.98 14.71 -8.10
CA ARG A 77 17.87 15.16 -9.20
C ARG A 77 17.56 14.42 -10.50
N GLY A 78 17.60 15.17 -11.62
CA GLY A 78 17.43 14.62 -12.97
C GLY A 78 16.27 15.27 -13.76
N LEU A 79 16.14 14.89 -15.02
CA LEU A 79 15.15 15.44 -15.96
C LEU A 79 13.72 15.15 -15.47
N ASP A 80 13.48 13.99 -14.91
CA ASP A 80 12.17 13.53 -14.49
C ASP A 80 11.69 14.32 -13.25
N ALA A 81 12.60 14.60 -12.30
CA ALA A 81 12.31 15.48 -11.17
C ALA A 81 12.06 16.93 -11.61
N ALA A 82 12.74 17.39 -12.67
CA ALA A 82 12.49 18.70 -13.25
C ALA A 82 11.10 18.76 -13.91
N VAL A 83 10.67 17.69 -14.58
CA VAL A 83 9.33 17.57 -15.16
C VAL A 83 8.25 17.57 -14.07
N ALA A 84 8.44 16.84 -12.98
CA ALA A 84 7.50 16.83 -11.86
C ALA A 84 7.30 18.24 -11.30
N ARG A 85 8.39 18.93 -10.98
CA ARG A 85 8.34 20.34 -10.50
C ARG A 85 7.69 21.29 -11.51
N LEU A 86 8.02 21.16 -12.81
CA LEU A 86 7.39 21.97 -13.86
C LEU A 86 5.86 21.80 -13.86
N LEU A 87 5.37 20.57 -13.74
CA LEU A 87 3.93 20.29 -13.72
C LEU A 87 3.25 20.78 -12.44
N GLU A 88 3.95 20.74 -11.30
CA GLU A 88 3.48 21.32 -10.03
C GLU A 88 3.35 22.83 -10.16
N THR A 89 4.40 23.50 -10.58
CA THR A 89 4.38 24.96 -10.79
C THR A 89 3.33 25.37 -11.84
N ALA A 90 3.21 24.62 -12.94
CA ALA A 90 2.19 24.90 -13.95
C ALA A 90 0.76 24.75 -13.40
N GLU A 91 0.52 23.78 -12.50
CA GLU A 91 -0.79 23.64 -11.85
C GLU A 91 -1.05 24.81 -10.87
N GLU A 92 -0.02 25.34 -10.19
CA GLU A 92 -0.14 26.47 -9.27
C GLU A 92 -0.39 27.81 -10.01
N GLU A 93 0.26 28.03 -11.16
CA GLU A 93 0.24 29.29 -11.88
C GLU A 93 -0.83 29.38 -12.98
N ASP A 94 -1.21 28.27 -13.61
CA ASP A 94 -2.24 28.20 -14.66
C ASP A 94 -3.58 27.79 -14.08
N GLN A 95 -4.47 28.77 -13.86
CA GLN A 95 -5.81 28.56 -13.30
C GLN A 95 -6.65 27.56 -14.14
N ALA A 96 -6.53 27.57 -15.46
CA ALA A 96 -7.28 26.67 -16.32
C ALA A 96 -6.77 25.24 -16.20
N PHE A 97 -5.46 25.04 -16.12
CA PHE A 97 -4.83 23.74 -15.89
C PHE A 97 -5.16 23.21 -14.48
N SER A 98 -5.05 24.06 -13.45
CA SER A 98 -5.42 23.76 -12.08
C SER A 98 -6.87 23.26 -11.95
N ALA A 99 -7.83 23.97 -12.58
CA ALA A 99 -9.23 23.59 -12.58
C ALA A 99 -9.46 22.20 -13.21
N ARG A 100 -8.77 21.90 -14.32
CA ARG A 100 -8.81 20.59 -14.98
C ARG A 100 -8.23 19.48 -14.10
N CYS A 101 -7.08 19.69 -13.50
CA CYS A 101 -6.47 18.75 -12.57
C CYS A 101 -7.37 18.49 -11.35
N ALA A 102 -8.01 19.52 -10.82
CA ALA A 102 -8.97 19.38 -9.71
C ALA A 102 -10.22 18.57 -10.11
N GLU A 103 -10.74 18.76 -11.32
CA GLU A 103 -11.84 17.97 -11.86
C GLU A 103 -11.46 16.49 -12.01
N ASP A 104 -10.28 16.22 -12.57
CA ASP A 104 -9.75 14.87 -12.72
C ASP A 104 -9.59 14.16 -11.38
N ARG A 105 -9.06 14.83 -10.37
CA ARG A 105 -8.95 14.27 -9.00
C ARG A 105 -10.31 13.97 -8.40
N ARG A 106 -11.34 14.79 -8.64
CA ARG A 106 -12.72 14.50 -8.19
C ARG A 106 -13.30 13.26 -8.87
N HIS A 107 -13.12 13.13 -10.19
CA HIS A 107 -13.56 11.93 -10.93
C HIS A 107 -12.84 10.67 -10.42
N LEU A 108 -11.52 10.76 -10.21
CA LEU A 108 -10.73 9.67 -9.63
C LEU A 108 -11.24 9.27 -8.25
N ALA A 109 -11.50 10.25 -7.38
CA ALA A 109 -12.04 10.00 -6.04
C ALA A 109 -13.40 9.29 -6.10
N ALA A 110 -14.29 9.68 -7.03
CA ALA A 110 -15.60 9.02 -7.20
C ALA A 110 -15.45 7.55 -7.64
N ILE A 111 -14.54 7.24 -8.57
CA ILE A 111 -14.24 5.87 -9.01
C ILE A 111 -13.71 5.04 -7.82
N ARG A 112 -12.79 5.59 -7.03
CA ARG A 112 -12.23 4.95 -5.84
C ARG A 112 -13.33 4.65 -4.82
N THR A 113 -14.16 5.64 -4.48
CA THR A 113 -15.27 5.48 -3.54
C THR A 113 -16.24 4.38 -3.99
N ALA A 114 -16.58 4.31 -5.29
CA ALA A 114 -17.44 3.25 -5.80
C ALA A 114 -16.82 1.84 -5.63
N ARG A 115 -15.51 1.69 -5.85
CA ARG A 115 -14.78 0.43 -5.63
C ARG A 115 -14.71 0.04 -4.17
N GLU A 116 -14.40 1.00 -3.32
CA GLU A 116 -14.34 0.81 -1.86
C GLU A 116 -15.70 0.38 -1.30
N LYS A 117 -16.78 0.99 -1.79
CA LYS A 117 -18.15 0.58 -1.43
C LYS A 117 -18.42 -0.86 -1.83
N HIS A 118 -18.09 -1.26 -3.05
CA HIS A 118 -18.25 -2.63 -3.52
C HIS A 118 -17.44 -3.63 -2.69
N ALA A 119 -16.19 -3.31 -2.36
CA ALA A 119 -15.36 -4.14 -1.47
C ALA A 119 -16.00 -4.24 -0.07
N SER A 120 -16.46 -3.13 0.52
CA SER A 120 -17.12 -3.12 1.83
C SER A 120 -18.38 -4.00 1.85
N GLU A 121 -19.22 -3.93 0.80
CA GLU A 121 -20.40 -4.77 0.67
C GLU A 121 -20.05 -6.27 0.51
N TYR A 122 -18.92 -6.56 -0.16
CA TYR A 122 -18.40 -7.92 -0.27
C TYR A 122 -17.99 -8.45 1.11
N PHE A 123 -17.20 -7.70 1.88
CA PHE A 123 -16.77 -8.09 3.23
C PHE A 123 -17.94 -8.27 4.19
N ALA A 124 -18.91 -7.35 4.18
CA ALA A 124 -20.09 -7.46 5.03
C ALA A 124 -20.89 -8.75 4.76
N ARG A 125 -21.04 -9.13 3.48
CA ARG A 125 -21.77 -10.35 3.10
C ARG A 125 -21.04 -11.65 3.45
N HIS A 126 -19.70 -11.65 3.45
CA HIS A 126 -18.90 -12.86 3.62
C HIS A 126 -18.19 -12.95 4.97
N ALA A 127 -18.48 -12.04 5.90
CA ALA A 127 -17.77 -11.94 7.17
C ALA A 127 -17.80 -13.26 7.97
N GLU A 128 -18.94 -13.93 8.04
CA GLU A 128 -19.09 -15.20 8.80
C GLU A 128 -18.36 -16.38 8.16
N GLU A 129 -18.18 -16.37 6.84
CA GLU A 129 -17.47 -17.41 6.09
C GLU A 129 -16.00 -17.04 5.81
N TRP A 130 -15.56 -15.88 6.30
CA TRP A 130 -14.29 -15.27 5.92
C TRP A 130 -13.08 -16.19 6.14
N ASP A 131 -12.96 -16.78 7.31
CA ASP A 131 -11.84 -17.67 7.65
C ASP A 131 -11.80 -18.89 6.74
N ARG A 132 -12.96 -19.40 6.33
CA ARG A 132 -13.06 -20.52 5.39
C ARG A 132 -12.64 -20.12 3.98
N LEU A 133 -13.09 -18.95 3.51
CA LEU A 133 -12.69 -18.41 2.20
C LEU A 133 -11.18 -18.17 2.14
N ARG A 134 -10.62 -17.59 3.19
CA ARG A 134 -9.17 -17.36 3.31
C ARG A 134 -8.39 -18.67 3.31
N ALA A 135 -8.85 -19.68 4.02
CA ALA A 135 -8.20 -21.00 4.07
C ALA A 135 -8.18 -21.72 2.71
N LEU A 136 -9.13 -21.44 1.81
CA LEU A 136 -9.12 -21.96 0.44
C LEU A 136 -8.01 -21.35 -0.43
N LEU A 137 -7.63 -20.10 -0.14
CA LEU A 137 -6.60 -19.39 -0.90
C LEU A 137 -5.19 -19.72 -0.42
N SER A 138 -5.01 -20.04 0.88
CA SER A 138 -3.70 -20.24 1.48
C SER A 138 -3.78 -21.20 2.67
N PRO A 139 -2.80 -22.11 2.85
CA PRO A 139 -2.74 -23.02 4.00
C PRO A 139 -2.45 -22.25 5.29
N ALA A 140 -3.52 -21.80 5.98
CA ALA A 140 -3.48 -20.86 7.10
C ALA A 140 -2.44 -21.23 8.17
N ALA A 141 -2.39 -22.48 8.63
CA ALA A 141 -1.46 -22.91 9.68
C ALA A 141 0.02 -22.72 9.29
N ARG A 142 0.38 -23.00 8.02
CA ARG A 142 1.76 -22.80 7.53
C ARG A 142 2.13 -21.34 7.43
N VAL A 143 1.17 -20.49 7.06
CA VAL A 143 1.36 -19.05 6.93
C VAL A 143 1.51 -18.41 8.31
N GLU A 144 0.67 -18.81 9.26
CA GLU A 144 0.73 -18.38 10.65
C GLU A 144 2.06 -18.78 11.32
N ASP A 145 2.52 -20.01 11.13
CA ASP A 145 3.80 -20.49 11.62
C ASP A 145 4.99 -19.69 11.03
N ALA A 146 4.94 -19.43 9.71
CA ALA A 146 5.96 -18.64 9.05
C ALA A 146 5.98 -17.17 9.54
N LEU A 147 4.82 -16.56 9.77
CA LEU A 147 4.72 -15.22 10.34
C LEU A 147 5.29 -15.20 11.77
N LEU A 148 4.93 -16.16 12.61
CA LEU A 148 5.45 -16.29 13.97
C LEU A 148 6.98 -16.39 13.97
N LYS A 149 7.55 -17.28 13.16
CA LYS A 149 9.01 -17.45 13.02
C LYS A 149 9.71 -16.18 12.52
N ALA A 150 9.11 -15.50 11.55
CA ALA A 150 9.65 -14.25 11.02
C ALA A 150 9.65 -13.09 12.05
N LEU A 151 8.76 -13.17 13.05
CA LEU A 151 8.68 -12.22 14.16
C LEU A 151 9.48 -12.61 15.41
N GLU A 152 9.95 -13.86 15.55
CA GLU A 152 10.67 -14.35 16.73
C GLU A 152 11.95 -13.59 17.10
N PRO A 153 12.77 -13.07 16.16
CA PRO A 153 14.07 -12.47 16.50
C PRO A 153 13.99 -11.24 17.44
N GLN A 154 12.82 -10.62 17.57
CA GLN A 154 12.62 -9.43 18.39
C GLN A 154 11.29 -9.48 19.14
N PRO A 155 11.17 -8.85 20.33
CA PRO A 155 9.89 -8.69 21.01
C PRO A 155 8.85 -8.02 20.10
N ILE A 156 7.59 -8.47 20.18
CA ILE A 156 6.51 -7.89 19.38
C ILE A 156 6.13 -6.49 19.89
N GLY A 157 6.20 -6.29 21.21
CA GLY A 157 5.82 -5.04 21.85
C GLY A 157 4.36 -4.67 21.62
N ARG A 158 4.09 -3.39 21.39
CA ARG A 158 2.77 -2.90 21.00
C ARG A 158 2.53 -3.17 19.52
N LEU A 159 1.55 -4.02 19.23
CA LEU A 159 1.21 -4.51 17.88
C LEU A 159 0.03 -3.76 17.28
N LEU A 160 0.13 -3.38 16.01
CA LEU A 160 -1.01 -3.01 15.17
C LEU A 160 -1.24 -4.09 14.12
N ASP A 161 -2.44 -4.68 14.11
CA ASP A 161 -2.94 -5.59 13.08
C ASP A 161 -3.88 -4.82 12.13
N VAL A 162 -3.36 -4.44 10.97
CA VAL A 162 -4.07 -3.60 9.99
C VAL A 162 -4.90 -4.48 9.07
N GLY A 163 -6.22 -4.23 9.03
CA GLY A 163 -7.16 -5.10 8.38
C GLY A 163 -7.33 -6.42 9.16
N THR A 164 -7.55 -6.30 10.46
CA THR A 164 -7.62 -7.45 11.40
C THR A 164 -8.70 -8.47 11.03
N GLY A 165 -9.69 -8.09 10.22
CA GLY A 165 -10.80 -8.92 9.80
C GLY A 165 -11.52 -9.55 10.99
N THR A 166 -11.60 -10.86 11.03
CA THR A 166 -12.20 -11.62 12.14
C THR A 166 -11.32 -11.72 13.39
N GLY A 167 -10.18 -11.01 13.44
CA GLY A 167 -9.28 -10.97 14.59
C GLY A 167 -8.33 -12.17 14.73
N ARG A 168 -8.14 -12.99 13.70
CA ARG A 168 -7.34 -14.22 13.79
C ARG A 168 -5.85 -13.94 14.08
N ILE A 169 -5.26 -12.95 13.43
CA ILE A 169 -3.84 -12.61 13.64
C ILE A 169 -3.66 -11.87 14.97
N ALA A 170 -4.60 -11.01 15.33
CA ALA A 170 -4.64 -10.38 16.65
C ALA A 170 -4.66 -11.43 17.77
N GLU A 171 -5.52 -12.45 17.67
CA GLU A 171 -5.57 -13.59 18.61
C GLU A 171 -4.24 -14.34 18.67
N LEU A 172 -3.70 -14.73 17.50
CA LEU A 172 -2.46 -15.50 17.39
C LEU A 172 -1.26 -14.82 18.06
N LEU A 173 -1.18 -13.49 17.95
CA LEU A 173 -0.04 -12.71 18.43
C LEU A 173 -0.24 -12.13 19.84
N ALA A 174 -1.44 -12.16 20.38
CA ALA A 174 -1.78 -11.53 21.67
C ALA A 174 -0.95 -12.04 22.85
N GLU A 175 -0.64 -13.34 22.90
CA GLU A 175 0.17 -13.91 23.97
C GLU A 175 1.64 -13.44 23.96
N ARG A 176 2.14 -13.06 22.76
CA ARG A 176 3.52 -12.64 22.53
C ARG A 176 3.68 -11.11 22.49
N ALA A 177 2.58 -10.37 22.36
CA ALA A 177 2.54 -8.92 22.34
C ALA A 177 2.32 -8.35 23.74
N GLU A 178 2.81 -7.14 23.97
CA GLU A 178 2.46 -6.37 25.17
C GLU A 178 0.99 -5.94 25.11
N HIS A 179 0.57 -5.45 23.94
CA HIS A 179 -0.79 -5.02 23.65
C HIS A 179 -1.04 -5.11 22.15
N VAL A 180 -2.25 -5.53 21.76
CA VAL A 180 -2.67 -5.67 20.34
C VAL A 180 -3.76 -4.68 20.02
N VAL A 181 -3.59 -3.91 18.97
CA VAL A 181 -4.65 -3.09 18.38
C VAL A 181 -5.04 -3.70 17.04
N GLY A 182 -6.28 -4.17 16.91
CA GLY A 182 -6.84 -4.65 15.65
C GLY A 182 -7.62 -3.53 14.97
N LEU A 183 -7.27 -3.17 13.75
CA LEU A 183 -8.00 -2.17 12.97
C LEU A 183 -8.67 -2.81 11.77
N ASP A 184 -9.95 -2.51 11.56
CA ASP A 184 -10.68 -2.88 10.35
C ASP A 184 -11.68 -1.79 9.97
N ARG A 185 -12.04 -1.73 8.70
CA ARG A 185 -13.05 -0.80 8.20
C ARG A 185 -14.47 -1.33 8.41
N SER A 186 -14.67 -2.66 8.36
CA SER A 186 -15.96 -3.33 8.46
C SER A 186 -16.39 -3.50 9.91
N PRO A 187 -17.54 -2.92 10.30
CA PRO A 187 -18.15 -3.17 11.63
C PRO A 187 -18.47 -4.66 11.83
N GLU A 188 -18.86 -5.37 10.78
CA GLU A 188 -19.19 -6.79 10.84
C GLU A 188 -17.95 -7.63 11.18
N MET A 189 -16.81 -7.34 10.55
CA MET A 189 -15.54 -7.97 10.87
C MET A 189 -15.13 -7.69 12.31
N LEU A 190 -15.23 -6.44 12.76
CA LEU A 190 -14.90 -6.05 14.15
C LEU A 190 -15.82 -6.73 15.17
N ARG A 191 -17.10 -6.97 14.83
CA ARG A 191 -18.02 -7.74 15.69
C ARG A 191 -17.50 -9.17 15.88
N LEU A 192 -17.04 -9.83 14.82
CA LEU A 192 -16.47 -11.18 14.88
C LEU A 192 -15.12 -11.18 15.60
N ALA A 193 -14.28 -10.21 15.33
CA ALA A 193 -13.01 -10.04 16.05
C ALA A 193 -13.23 -9.89 17.56
N ARG A 194 -14.21 -9.08 17.98
CA ARG A 194 -14.57 -8.92 19.39
C ARG A 194 -15.01 -10.24 20.01
N ALA A 195 -15.83 -11.02 19.32
CA ALA A 195 -16.27 -12.34 19.81
C ALA A 195 -15.10 -13.31 19.93
N ARG A 196 -14.10 -13.24 19.05
CA ARG A 196 -12.89 -14.07 19.10
C ARG A 196 -11.97 -13.67 20.26
N LEU A 197 -11.73 -12.39 20.43
CA LEU A 197 -10.77 -11.86 21.41
C LEU A 197 -11.33 -11.78 22.84
N GLN A 198 -12.64 -11.96 23.05
CA GLN A 198 -13.31 -11.80 24.35
C GLN A 198 -12.74 -12.68 25.48
N ASN A 199 -12.10 -13.80 25.15
CA ASN A 199 -11.50 -14.71 26.13
C ASN A 199 -10.07 -14.31 26.52
N LEU A 200 -9.48 -13.34 25.86
CA LEU A 200 -8.18 -12.76 26.23
C LEU A 200 -8.38 -11.68 27.33
N PRO A 201 -7.38 -11.42 28.17
CA PRO A 201 -7.43 -10.34 29.13
C PRO A 201 -7.77 -9.01 28.43
N SER A 202 -8.71 -8.25 29.00
CA SER A 202 -9.26 -7.04 28.38
C SER A 202 -8.26 -5.90 28.23
N ASP A 203 -7.18 -5.92 28.99
CA ASP A 203 -6.04 -4.99 28.90
C ASP A 203 -5.04 -5.34 27.80
N LYS A 204 -5.19 -6.53 27.19
CA LYS A 204 -4.27 -7.03 26.15
C LYS A 204 -4.66 -6.64 24.73
N TRP A 205 -5.88 -6.20 24.50
CA TRP A 205 -6.33 -5.92 23.15
C TRP A 205 -7.31 -4.75 23.05
N GLU A 206 -7.33 -4.13 21.91
CA GLU A 206 -8.23 -3.05 21.51
C GLU A 206 -8.66 -3.24 20.06
N LEU A 207 -9.89 -2.87 19.72
CA LEU A 207 -10.38 -2.83 18.35
C LEU A 207 -10.73 -1.41 17.95
N ALA A 208 -10.23 -0.98 16.80
CA ALA A 208 -10.49 0.33 16.24
C ALA A 208 -11.15 0.18 14.85
N GLN A 209 -12.17 0.97 14.59
CA GLN A 209 -12.72 1.11 13.25
C GLN A 209 -11.95 2.20 12.50
N GLY A 210 -11.45 1.89 11.30
CA GLY A 210 -10.69 2.86 10.52
C GLY A 210 -10.29 2.36 9.15
N ASP A 211 -9.82 3.30 8.33
CA ASP A 211 -9.28 3.00 7.00
C ASP A 211 -7.76 2.81 7.08
N PHE A 212 -7.24 1.75 6.44
CA PHE A 212 -5.80 1.48 6.41
C PHE A 212 -5.00 2.55 5.66
N SER A 213 -5.64 3.33 4.80
CA SER A 213 -5.00 4.44 4.07
C SER A 213 -4.91 5.74 4.89
N ALA A 214 -5.55 5.79 6.07
CA ALA A 214 -5.55 6.92 6.99
C ALA A 214 -5.72 6.41 8.44
N LEU A 215 -4.64 5.86 9.01
CA LEU A 215 -4.65 5.23 10.32
C LEU A 215 -4.92 6.25 11.43
N PRO A 216 -5.93 6.04 12.31
CA PRO A 216 -6.33 6.99 13.35
C PRO A 216 -5.38 6.95 14.57
N PHE A 217 -4.08 6.77 14.35
CA PHE A 217 -3.08 6.66 15.41
C PHE A 217 -1.98 7.71 15.23
N PRO A 218 -1.39 8.20 16.33
CA PRO A 218 -0.23 9.09 16.26
C PRO A 218 0.98 8.43 15.58
N PRO A 219 1.93 9.21 15.06
CA PRO A 219 3.20 8.67 14.57
C PRO A 219 3.96 7.90 15.67
N ALA A 220 4.73 6.88 15.26
CA ALA A 220 5.62 6.10 16.15
C ALA A 220 4.90 5.46 17.36
N SER A 221 3.66 4.99 17.17
CA SER A 221 2.81 4.43 18.24
C SER A 221 3.00 2.92 18.45
N PHE A 222 3.60 2.22 17.48
CA PHE A 222 3.65 0.76 17.46
C PHE A 222 5.08 0.24 17.25
N ASP A 223 5.40 -0.86 17.91
CA ASP A 223 6.65 -1.60 17.77
C ASP A 223 6.64 -2.51 16.55
N THR A 224 5.50 -3.14 16.32
CA THR A 224 5.27 -4.05 15.21
C THR A 224 3.96 -3.68 14.51
N VAL A 225 4.00 -3.58 13.19
CA VAL A 225 2.80 -3.40 12.35
C VAL A 225 2.68 -4.62 11.45
N VAL A 226 1.51 -5.26 11.45
CA VAL A 226 1.21 -6.42 10.59
C VAL A 226 0.13 -6.04 9.60
N LEU A 227 0.33 -6.41 8.33
CA LEU A 227 -0.67 -6.37 7.27
C LEU A 227 -0.81 -7.80 6.74
N HIS A 228 -1.89 -8.48 7.11
CA HIS A 228 -2.08 -9.90 6.76
C HIS A 228 -3.22 -10.06 5.77
N GLN A 229 -2.88 -10.40 4.52
CA GLN A 229 -3.84 -10.61 3.42
C GLN A 229 -4.83 -9.44 3.24
N VAL A 230 -4.31 -8.22 3.25
CA VAL A 230 -5.11 -6.99 3.16
C VAL A 230 -4.68 -6.09 2.00
N LEU A 231 -3.40 -6.10 1.61
CA LEU A 231 -2.89 -5.16 0.60
C LEU A 231 -3.42 -5.45 -0.80
N HIS A 232 -3.76 -6.69 -1.12
CA HIS A 232 -4.37 -7.02 -2.41
C HIS A 232 -5.79 -6.45 -2.59
N TYR A 233 -6.43 -5.93 -1.52
CA TYR A 233 -7.66 -5.14 -1.59
C TYR A 233 -7.40 -3.65 -1.79
N ALA A 234 -6.18 -3.18 -1.54
CA ALA A 234 -5.82 -1.79 -1.72
C ALA A 234 -5.69 -1.45 -3.21
N THR A 235 -6.45 -0.45 -3.67
CA THR A 235 -6.30 0.09 -5.04
C THR A 235 -4.90 0.68 -5.21
N GLU A 236 -4.39 1.34 -4.17
CA GLU A 236 -3.04 1.93 -4.14
C GLU A 236 -2.31 1.48 -2.86
N PRO A 237 -1.50 0.40 -2.92
CA PRO A 237 -0.81 -0.17 -1.77
C PRO A 237 0.23 0.76 -1.11
N SER A 238 0.71 1.77 -1.83
CA SER A 238 1.66 2.74 -1.28
C SER A 238 1.09 3.55 -0.11
N PHE A 239 -0.22 3.86 -0.11
CA PHE A 239 -0.85 4.62 0.97
C PHE A 239 -0.89 3.85 2.30
N PRO A 240 -1.42 2.63 2.39
CA PRO A 240 -1.37 1.87 3.64
C PRO A 240 0.06 1.59 4.10
N LEU A 241 1.03 1.45 3.18
CA LEU A 241 2.44 1.29 3.55
C LEU A 241 3.05 2.58 4.12
N ALA A 242 2.70 3.74 3.56
CA ALA A 242 3.11 5.04 4.11
C ALA A 242 2.55 5.25 5.53
N GLU A 243 1.28 4.93 5.74
CA GLU A 243 0.64 5.03 7.05
C GLU A 243 1.22 4.02 8.06
N ALA A 244 1.46 2.77 7.63
CA ALA A 244 2.15 1.79 8.46
C ALA A 244 3.55 2.28 8.87
N ALA A 245 4.28 2.91 7.93
CA ALA A 245 5.57 3.52 8.23
C ALA A 245 5.44 4.69 9.21
N ARG A 246 4.44 5.53 9.07
CA ARG A 246 4.19 6.67 9.96
C ARG A 246 3.94 6.22 11.40
N VAL A 247 3.10 5.20 11.59
CA VAL A 247 2.73 4.72 12.92
C VAL A 247 3.74 3.77 13.53
N CYS A 248 4.60 3.12 12.74
CA CYS A 248 5.68 2.28 13.22
C CYS A 248 6.81 3.15 13.80
N ARG A 249 7.27 2.84 15.01
CA ARG A 249 8.37 3.59 15.65
C ARG A 249 9.71 3.33 14.96
N PRO A 250 10.67 4.25 15.01
CA PRO A 250 12.06 3.98 14.68
C PRO A 250 12.62 2.78 15.46
N GLY A 251 13.25 1.83 14.76
CA GLY A 251 13.68 0.55 15.32
C GLY A 251 12.57 -0.49 15.49
N GLY A 252 11.32 -0.16 15.19
CA GLY A 252 10.22 -1.11 15.07
C GLY A 252 10.28 -1.89 13.76
N ARG A 253 9.22 -2.62 13.42
CA ARG A 253 9.17 -3.44 12.20
C ARG A 253 7.78 -3.51 11.59
N ILE A 254 7.76 -3.85 10.31
CA ILE A 254 6.56 -4.21 9.57
C ILE A 254 6.66 -5.67 9.12
N ALA A 255 5.55 -6.40 9.19
CA ALA A 255 5.41 -7.71 8.60
C ALA A 255 4.19 -7.72 7.65
N ILE A 256 4.41 -8.14 6.43
CA ILE A 256 3.40 -8.20 5.39
C ILE A 256 3.25 -9.66 4.96
N VAL A 257 2.04 -10.17 5.01
CA VAL A 257 1.67 -11.47 4.47
C VAL A 257 0.68 -11.25 3.36
N ASP A 258 1.05 -11.60 2.13
CA ASP A 258 0.16 -11.44 1.00
C ASP A 258 0.50 -12.42 -0.14
N LEU A 259 -0.26 -12.38 -1.23
CA LEU A 259 -0.08 -13.23 -2.38
C LEU A 259 1.11 -12.77 -3.22
N ALA A 260 1.92 -13.72 -3.69
CA ALA A 260 2.85 -13.47 -4.77
C ALA A 260 2.09 -13.11 -6.05
N ALA A 261 2.70 -12.34 -6.95
CA ALA A 261 2.08 -11.96 -8.22
C ALA A 261 1.58 -13.19 -8.99
N HIS A 262 0.35 -13.13 -9.51
CA HIS A 262 -0.33 -14.20 -10.23
C HIS A 262 -1.29 -13.63 -11.30
N GLU A 263 -1.89 -14.50 -12.11
CA GLU A 263 -2.77 -14.10 -13.23
C GLU A 263 -4.23 -14.56 -13.03
N ARG A 264 -4.66 -14.90 -11.81
CA ARG A 264 -6.00 -15.45 -11.54
C ARG A 264 -7.06 -14.35 -11.47
N GLU A 265 -7.58 -13.95 -12.62
CA GLU A 265 -8.58 -12.89 -12.78
C GLU A 265 -9.91 -13.17 -12.04
N GLU A 266 -10.25 -14.44 -11.80
CA GLU A 266 -11.44 -14.79 -11.02
C GLU A 266 -11.43 -14.21 -9.60
N LEU A 267 -10.24 -13.96 -9.01
CA LEU A 267 -10.15 -13.36 -7.68
C LEU A 267 -10.58 -11.87 -7.71
N ARG A 268 -10.26 -11.19 -8.79
CA ARG A 268 -10.72 -9.81 -9.00
C ARG A 268 -12.23 -9.73 -9.18
N GLN A 269 -12.79 -10.65 -9.95
CA GLN A 269 -14.21 -10.66 -10.29
C GLN A 269 -15.10 -11.15 -9.14
N ARG A 270 -14.64 -12.15 -8.37
CA ARG A 270 -15.46 -12.85 -7.37
C ARG A 270 -15.10 -12.54 -5.93
N HIS A 271 -13.87 -12.11 -5.67
CA HIS A 271 -13.32 -11.93 -4.32
C HIS A 271 -12.84 -10.50 -4.03
N ALA A 272 -13.28 -9.52 -4.83
CA ALA A 272 -13.01 -8.11 -4.67
C ALA A 272 -11.51 -7.72 -4.62
N HIS A 273 -10.61 -8.57 -5.15
CA HIS A 273 -9.19 -8.23 -5.22
C HIS A 273 -8.98 -7.02 -6.14
N ALA A 274 -8.39 -5.96 -5.64
CA ALA A 274 -7.95 -4.83 -6.45
C ALA A 274 -6.61 -5.15 -7.16
N ARG A 275 -5.79 -6.00 -6.55
CA ARG A 275 -4.46 -6.42 -7.04
C ARG A 275 -4.36 -7.94 -7.10
N LEU A 276 -3.65 -8.46 -8.11
CA LEU A 276 -3.38 -9.89 -8.27
C LEU A 276 -2.00 -10.26 -7.70
N GLY A 277 -1.80 -9.92 -6.41
CA GLY A 277 -0.56 -10.17 -5.68
C GLY A 277 0.57 -9.21 -6.02
N PHE A 278 1.76 -9.50 -5.50
CA PHE A 278 2.90 -8.58 -5.51
C PHE A 278 4.21 -9.30 -5.81
N THR A 279 5.15 -8.58 -6.43
CA THR A 279 6.52 -9.06 -6.59
C THR A 279 7.41 -8.64 -5.42
N ASP A 280 8.55 -9.31 -5.26
CA ASP A 280 9.52 -8.96 -4.22
C ASP A 280 10.14 -7.58 -4.48
N GLU A 281 10.34 -7.23 -5.76
CA GLU A 281 10.88 -5.95 -6.19
C GLU A 281 9.97 -4.79 -5.81
N GLN A 282 8.64 -4.97 -5.94
CA GLN A 282 7.67 -3.96 -5.53
C GLN A 282 7.75 -3.66 -4.03
N PHE A 283 7.77 -4.70 -3.18
CA PHE A 283 7.91 -4.50 -1.75
C PHE A 283 9.27 -3.96 -1.36
N LEU A 284 10.35 -4.37 -2.02
CA LEU A 284 11.67 -3.81 -1.81
C LEU A 284 11.67 -2.29 -2.10
N GLU A 285 11.09 -1.87 -3.22
CA GLU A 285 10.99 -0.46 -3.60
C GLU A 285 10.16 0.33 -2.58
N TRP A 286 8.93 -0.11 -2.29
CA TRP A 286 8.03 0.61 -1.38
C TRP A 286 8.55 0.69 0.05
N LEU A 287 9.02 -0.42 0.60
CA LEU A 287 9.53 -0.44 1.97
C LEU A 287 10.79 0.41 2.12
N THR A 288 11.70 0.36 1.15
CA THR A 288 12.90 1.21 1.15
C THR A 288 12.53 2.69 1.05
N ALA A 289 11.59 3.05 0.17
CA ALA A 289 11.11 4.44 0.02
C ALA A 289 10.50 4.99 1.32
N HIS A 290 9.91 4.12 2.15
CA HIS A 290 9.33 4.51 3.44
C HIS A 290 10.28 4.31 4.64
N GLY A 291 11.59 4.10 4.40
CA GLY A 291 12.62 4.05 5.44
C GLY A 291 12.65 2.73 6.21
N PHE A 292 12.28 1.63 5.56
CA PHE A 292 12.49 0.29 6.09
C PHE A 292 13.68 -0.39 5.41
N ALA A 293 14.32 -1.32 6.13
CA ALA A 293 15.33 -2.25 5.62
C ALA A 293 14.68 -3.64 5.48
N PRO A 294 14.30 -4.07 4.26
CA PRO A 294 13.66 -5.36 4.03
C PRO A 294 14.64 -6.52 4.26
N ALA A 295 14.14 -7.60 4.85
CA ALA A 295 14.80 -8.90 4.88
C ALA A 295 14.38 -9.76 3.66
N ALA A 296 15.06 -10.89 3.45
CA ALA A 296 14.67 -11.85 2.43
C ALA A 296 13.27 -12.41 2.72
N PRO A 297 12.35 -12.44 1.74
CA PRO A 297 10.99 -12.91 1.96
C PRO A 297 10.93 -14.44 2.14
N VAL A 298 9.98 -14.89 2.95
CA VAL A 298 9.63 -16.32 3.05
C VAL A 298 8.55 -16.65 2.02
N THR A 299 8.80 -17.66 1.19
CA THR A 299 7.88 -18.11 0.15
C THR A 299 7.15 -19.40 0.58
N LEU A 300 5.84 -19.40 0.51
CA LEU A 300 4.97 -20.50 0.94
C LEU A 300 4.09 -20.95 -0.22
N PRO A 301 4.51 -21.95 -1.00
CA PRO A 301 3.67 -22.50 -2.08
C PRO A 301 2.38 -23.11 -1.52
N GLY A 302 1.25 -22.78 -2.14
CA GLY A 302 -0.08 -23.32 -1.86
C GLY A 302 -0.67 -24.02 -3.10
N HIS A 303 -1.92 -24.45 -3.01
CA HIS A 303 -2.66 -25.06 -4.12
C HIS A 303 -3.10 -24.00 -5.14
N GLY A 304 -2.21 -23.66 -6.09
CA GLY A 304 -2.48 -22.71 -7.19
C GLY A 304 -2.23 -21.23 -6.88
N LEU A 305 -1.89 -20.88 -5.64
CA LEU A 305 -1.43 -19.55 -5.24
C LEU A 305 -0.22 -19.71 -4.30
N THR A 306 0.68 -18.73 -4.37
CA THR A 306 1.83 -18.67 -3.47
C THR A 306 1.63 -17.49 -2.52
N THR A 307 1.73 -17.75 -1.22
CA THR A 307 1.76 -16.71 -0.19
C THR A 307 3.20 -16.38 0.15
N LYS A 308 3.48 -15.12 0.43
CA LYS A 308 4.80 -14.67 0.88
C LYS A 308 4.68 -13.90 2.19
N VAL A 309 5.76 -13.93 2.96
CA VAL A 309 5.94 -13.14 4.17
C VAL A 309 7.15 -12.23 3.96
N TRP A 310 6.91 -10.92 3.93
CA TRP A 310 7.95 -9.89 3.88
C TRP A 310 8.04 -9.21 5.23
N VAL A 311 9.24 -9.15 5.79
CA VAL A 311 9.52 -8.44 7.04
C VAL A 311 10.58 -7.39 6.79
N ALA A 312 10.39 -6.20 7.37
CA ALA A 312 11.35 -5.12 7.26
C ALA A 312 11.45 -4.34 8.57
N ASN A 313 12.66 -3.96 8.96
CA ASN A 313 12.92 -3.17 10.15
C ASN A 313 12.89 -1.68 9.81
N ARG A 314 12.22 -0.88 10.65
CA ARG A 314 12.21 0.58 10.53
C ARG A 314 13.58 1.14 10.89
N LEU A 315 14.19 1.86 9.96
CA LEU A 315 15.49 2.48 10.20
C LEU A 315 15.38 3.57 11.28
N PRO A 316 16.43 3.78 12.10
CA PRO A 316 16.48 4.89 13.03
C PRO A 316 16.36 6.24 12.30
N ASP A 317 15.71 7.21 12.93
CA ASP A 317 15.68 8.58 12.39
C ASP A 317 17.09 9.16 12.43
N ARG A 318 17.70 9.42 11.27
CA ARG A 318 19.04 10.04 11.15
C ARG A 318 19.18 11.34 11.95
N THR A 319 18.08 12.07 12.15
CA THR A 319 18.04 13.30 12.94
C THR A 319 18.21 13.04 14.43
N ALA A 320 17.66 11.95 14.96
CA ALA A 320 17.79 11.57 16.37
C ALA A 320 19.22 11.08 16.71
N GLU A 321 19.88 10.45 15.75
CA GLU A 321 21.26 9.97 15.89
C GLU A 321 22.27 11.12 15.94
N LEU A 322 22.09 12.15 15.10
CA LEU A 322 22.90 13.37 15.11
C LEU A 322 22.73 14.20 16.40
N VAL A 323 21.54 14.17 17.01
CA VAL A 323 21.29 14.85 18.29
C VAL A 323 21.90 14.07 19.46
N ARG A 324 21.87 12.72 19.42
CA ARG A 324 22.51 11.87 20.44
C ARG A 324 24.04 11.97 20.42
N THR A 325 24.65 11.96 19.24
CA THR A 325 26.10 12.14 19.08
C THR A 325 26.55 13.53 19.49
N ARG A 326 25.79 14.60 19.21
CA ARG A 326 26.08 15.95 19.70
C ARG A 326 25.96 16.09 21.22
N LYS A 327 24.98 15.43 21.87
CA LYS A 327 24.86 15.42 23.33
C LYS A 327 25.99 14.62 24.01
N ALA A 328 26.41 13.49 23.43
CA ALA A 328 27.50 12.70 23.97
C ALA A 328 28.86 13.43 23.88
N SER A 329 29.09 14.21 22.81
CA SER A 329 30.31 15.02 22.68
C SER A 329 30.32 16.27 23.55
N HIS A 330 29.17 16.73 24.07
CA HIS A 330 29.09 17.90 24.99
C HIS A 330 29.19 17.49 26.49
N VAL A 331 29.05 16.19 26.81
CA VAL A 331 29.19 15.67 28.18
C VAL A 331 30.64 15.17 28.45
N ALA A 332 31.43 15.01 27.37
CA ALA A 332 32.81 14.54 27.42
C ALA A 332 33.85 15.68 27.27
N ALA A 333 33.41 16.92 27.21
CA ALA A 333 34.24 18.14 27.26
C ALA A 333 33.95 18.93 28.54
#